data_81fa142b8088c13f577426d58f56e909
#
_entry.id   81fa142b8088c13f577426d58f56e909
#
_cell.length_a   1.000
_cell.length_b   1.000
_cell.length_c   1.000
_cell.angle_alpha   90.00
_cell.angle_beta   90.00
_cell.angle_gamma   90.00
#
_symmetry.space_group_name_H-M   'P 1'
#
loop_
_entity.id
_entity.type
_entity.pdbx_description
1 polymer ?
#
loop_
_entity_poly.entity_id
_entity_poly.type
_entity_poly.pdbx_seq_one_letter_code
_entity_poly.pdbx_strand_id
1 'polypeptide(L)'
;MEEKRLVMNGTSRTSRKNKSKFKQQNKNRSNGKQNSNHYNGQQNTNTSVSKKQQALLNAPVKLGDEVLVTIHGIGSSGEGVGRVEDFTVFVPFALPGETVKVSITMVKKTYATGRLLEIVTMAPNRIDASCDLYGFCGGCQLQHITYEGQLSLKTQKVKDVIERIGHQNPELVKPALGPKDPWAYRNKMQMPVGGTKGDILMGFYAMGSHDIVQGTNCPIQDEGNNSIAQACYQIAKEFDIEPYNEHTGKGILRHVIGRIGQSGWMVILVTATDNLPHQEKWVKNLTERVPQVETIVHNVNGKRTNVILGPKNRILYGDGTITDHIKDLRFTLSPHSFFQVNPEQTTVLYDQALKYANLKGEETVIDAYCGTGTISLFLAHKAKHVIGIEIVEPAINNARENARRNGYDNTEFIVADAAVEMPKLYKAGVRPDVIVFDPIRAGCKEEVLTSAAGMEPKRIVYVSCNPATMARDIEILTHYGYELQEVQPVDMFPMTSHVEAVALLKKYVRV
;
A
#
# COMPACT_ATOMS: atom_id res chain seq x y z
N MET A 1 24.27 -1.34 -37.45
CA MET A 1 23.01 -0.99 -36.77
C MET A 1 22.13 -2.22 -36.83
N GLU A 2 22.24 -3.07 -35.82
CA GLU A 2 21.49 -4.33 -35.71
C GLU A 2 20.27 -4.11 -34.80
N GLU A 3 19.09 -4.40 -35.35
CA GLU A 3 17.83 -4.41 -34.62
C GLU A 3 17.82 -5.52 -33.57
N LYS A 4 17.90 -5.18 -32.28
CA LYS A 4 17.64 -6.13 -31.20
C LYS A 4 16.13 -6.28 -30.99
N ARG A 5 15.54 -7.31 -31.58
CA ARG A 5 14.20 -7.80 -31.25
C ARG A 5 14.22 -8.38 -29.83
N LEU A 6 13.48 -7.76 -28.92
CA LEU A 6 13.19 -8.30 -27.59
C LEU A 6 12.16 -9.43 -27.73
N VAL A 7 12.62 -10.68 -27.81
CA VAL A 7 11.79 -11.89 -27.68
C VAL A 7 11.91 -12.38 -26.23
N MET A 8 10.84 -12.27 -25.47
CA MET A 8 10.74 -12.93 -24.16
C MET A 8 10.57 -14.44 -24.35
N ASN A 9 11.65 -15.18 -24.34
CA ASN A 9 11.62 -16.64 -24.36
C ASN A 9 11.33 -17.20 -22.98
N GLY A 10 10.07 -17.60 -22.74
CA GLY A 10 9.69 -18.44 -21.62
C GLY A 10 10.10 -19.89 -21.86
N THR A 11 11.14 -20.35 -21.21
CA THR A 11 11.54 -21.76 -21.20
C THR A 11 10.57 -22.59 -20.37
N SER A 12 9.70 -23.35 -21.01
CA SER A 12 8.91 -24.40 -20.39
C SER A 12 9.83 -25.57 -20.00
N ARG A 13 10.02 -25.80 -18.71
CA ARG A 13 10.54 -27.07 -18.20
C ARG A 13 9.38 -28.01 -17.89
N THR A 14 9.26 -29.06 -18.72
CA THR A 14 8.42 -30.23 -18.50
C THR A 14 8.80 -30.94 -17.21
N SER A 15 7.94 -30.96 -16.21
CA SER A 15 8.06 -31.84 -15.06
C SER A 15 7.22 -33.12 -15.28
N ARG A 16 7.92 -34.24 -15.21
CA ARG A 16 7.40 -35.60 -15.31
C ARG A 16 6.37 -35.89 -14.21
N LYS A 17 5.27 -36.50 -14.63
CA LYS A 17 4.24 -37.09 -13.79
C LYS A 17 4.83 -38.20 -12.91
N ASN A 18 4.69 -38.08 -11.59
CA ASN A 18 4.70 -39.24 -10.70
C ASN A 18 3.31 -39.38 -10.06
N LYS A 19 2.64 -40.43 -10.46
CA LYS A 19 1.41 -40.91 -9.82
C LYS A 19 1.78 -41.74 -8.60
N SER A 20 1.41 -41.33 -7.42
CA SER A 20 1.31 -42.23 -6.27
C SER A 20 -0.11 -42.22 -5.71
N LYS A 21 -0.66 -43.45 -5.66
CA LYS A 21 -1.98 -43.81 -5.17
C LYS A 21 -2.04 -43.60 -3.66
N PHE A 22 -3.08 -42.94 -3.17
CA PHE A 22 -3.49 -43.09 -1.78
C PHE A 22 -4.90 -43.60 -1.70
N LYS A 23 -5.03 -44.74 -1.00
CA LYS A 23 -6.30 -45.48 -0.72
C LYS A 23 -7.14 -44.71 0.29
N GLN A 24 -8.42 -44.55 -0.06
CA GLN A 24 -9.50 -44.24 0.89
C GLN A 24 -9.81 -45.45 1.77
N GLN A 25 -9.96 -45.21 3.06
CA GLN A 25 -10.73 -46.09 3.95
C GLN A 25 -11.94 -45.35 4.49
N ASN A 26 -13.10 -45.72 3.94
CA ASN A 26 -14.40 -45.38 4.52
C ASN A 26 -14.79 -46.48 5.53
N LYS A 27 -15.30 -46.09 6.70
CA LYS A 27 -16.08 -46.96 7.59
C LYS A 27 -17.51 -46.44 7.70
N ASN A 28 -18.40 -47.32 7.26
CA ASN A 28 -19.87 -47.25 7.28
C ASN A 28 -20.45 -47.06 8.68
N ARG A 29 -21.58 -46.37 8.73
CA ARG A 29 -22.73 -46.89 9.52
C ARG A 29 -24.04 -46.61 8.80
N SER A 30 -24.75 -47.71 8.62
CA SER A 30 -26.06 -47.90 7.98
C SER A 30 -27.21 -47.37 8.83
N ASN A 31 -28.28 -46.92 8.19
CA ASN A 31 -29.61 -47.46 8.48
C ASN A 31 -30.56 -47.11 7.33
N GLY A 32 -31.27 -48.16 6.92
CA GLY A 32 -32.12 -48.20 5.74
C GLY A 32 -33.54 -47.69 5.94
N LYS A 33 -34.15 -47.46 4.81
CA LYS A 33 -35.55 -47.80 4.52
C LYS A 33 -35.76 -47.86 3.00
N GLN A 34 -36.17 -49.05 2.56
CA GLN A 34 -36.66 -49.31 1.20
C GLN A 34 -37.94 -48.53 0.94
N ASN A 35 -38.06 -47.94 -0.24
CA ASN A 35 -39.32 -47.88 -0.97
C ASN A 35 -39.05 -47.90 -2.47
N SER A 36 -39.55 -48.95 -3.08
CA SER A 36 -39.62 -49.19 -4.53
C SER A 36 -40.69 -48.31 -5.16
N ASN A 37 -40.34 -47.56 -6.20
CA ASN A 37 -41.29 -47.18 -7.26
C ASN A 37 -40.55 -47.06 -8.59
N HIS A 38 -40.93 -47.95 -9.48
CA HIS A 38 -40.66 -47.88 -10.92
C HIS A 38 -41.28 -46.62 -11.51
N TYR A 39 -40.48 -45.80 -12.18
CA TYR A 39 -40.95 -44.88 -13.21
C TYR A 39 -39.94 -44.81 -14.36
N ASN A 40 -40.37 -45.22 -15.54
CA ASN A 40 -39.78 -44.89 -16.81
C ASN A 40 -39.80 -43.38 -17.01
N GLY A 41 -38.67 -42.76 -17.26
CA GLY A 41 -38.57 -41.33 -17.56
C GLY A 41 -37.40 -41.07 -18.49
N GLN A 42 -37.71 -40.70 -19.71
CA GLN A 42 -36.79 -40.21 -20.73
C GLN A 42 -35.79 -39.20 -20.15
N GLN A 43 -34.51 -39.43 -20.37
CA GLN A 43 -33.47 -38.47 -20.04
C GLN A 43 -33.56 -37.23 -20.94
N ASN A 44 -34.27 -36.21 -20.48
CA ASN A 44 -34.09 -34.83 -20.96
C ASN A 44 -32.85 -34.25 -20.29
N THR A 45 -31.69 -34.30 -20.93
CA THR A 45 -30.49 -33.59 -20.53
C THR A 45 -30.61 -32.10 -20.87
N ASN A 46 -31.51 -31.39 -20.19
CA ASN A 46 -31.48 -29.94 -20.11
C ASN A 46 -30.56 -29.54 -18.94
N THR A 47 -29.26 -29.58 -19.14
CA THR A 47 -28.30 -28.89 -18.28
C THR A 47 -28.54 -27.38 -18.42
N SER A 48 -29.33 -26.82 -17.51
CA SER A 48 -29.48 -25.37 -17.39
C SER A 48 -28.11 -24.77 -17.06
N VAL A 49 -27.45 -24.21 -18.07
CA VAL A 49 -26.21 -23.43 -17.92
C VAL A 49 -26.51 -22.33 -16.92
N SER A 50 -25.74 -22.27 -15.83
CA SER A 50 -25.95 -21.26 -14.81
C SER A 50 -25.81 -19.85 -15.44
N LYS A 51 -26.52 -18.83 -14.91
CA LYS A 51 -26.41 -17.43 -15.38
C LYS A 51 -24.95 -16.93 -15.44
N LYS A 52 -24.08 -17.50 -14.61
CA LYS A 52 -22.65 -17.22 -14.59
C LYS A 52 -21.91 -17.85 -15.78
N GLN A 53 -22.24 -19.06 -16.16
CA GLN A 53 -21.69 -19.73 -17.36
C GLN A 53 -22.22 -19.10 -18.65
N GLN A 54 -23.50 -18.70 -18.68
CA GLN A 54 -24.08 -17.98 -19.83
C GLN A 54 -23.38 -16.64 -20.09
N ALA A 55 -23.07 -15.89 -19.03
CA ALA A 55 -22.36 -14.61 -19.14
C ALA A 55 -20.89 -14.75 -19.60
N LEU A 56 -20.25 -15.87 -19.33
CA LEU A 56 -18.90 -16.20 -19.83
C LEU A 56 -18.95 -16.65 -21.30
N LEU A 57 -20.03 -17.31 -21.72
CA LEU A 57 -20.23 -17.73 -23.11
C LEU A 57 -20.52 -16.56 -24.07
N ASN A 58 -21.07 -15.44 -23.54
CA ASN A 58 -21.42 -14.25 -24.32
C ASN A 58 -20.31 -13.16 -24.27
N ALA A 59 -19.17 -13.43 -23.63
CA ALA A 59 -18.04 -12.50 -23.68
C ALA A 59 -17.46 -12.49 -25.11
N PRO A 60 -17.10 -11.30 -25.65
CA PRO A 60 -16.54 -11.18 -27.02
C PRO A 60 -15.13 -11.76 -27.14
N VAL A 61 -14.52 -12.16 -26.04
CA VAL A 61 -13.19 -12.77 -25.98
C VAL A 61 -13.19 -14.04 -25.14
N LYS A 62 -12.32 -14.99 -25.47
CA LYS A 62 -12.14 -16.27 -24.78
C LYS A 62 -10.71 -16.39 -24.25
N LEU A 63 -10.52 -17.30 -23.30
CA LEU A 63 -9.20 -17.63 -22.79
C LEU A 63 -8.30 -18.13 -23.93
N GLY A 64 -7.13 -17.53 -24.09
CA GLY A 64 -6.13 -17.84 -25.11
C GLY A 64 -6.29 -17.06 -26.41
N ASP A 65 -7.37 -16.29 -26.60
CA ASP A 65 -7.51 -15.44 -27.79
C ASP A 65 -6.38 -14.39 -27.84
N GLU A 66 -5.90 -14.10 -29.06
CA GLU A 66 -5.01 -13.00 -29.34
C GLU A 66 -5.79 -11.86 -30.00
N VAL A 67 -5.83 -10.71 -29.34
CA VAL A 67 -6.64 -9.56 -29.78
C VAL A 67 -5.81 -8.27 -29.78
N LEU A 68 -6.18 -7.32 -30.62
CA LEU A 68 -5.67 -5.96 -30.58
C LEU A 68 -6.54 -5.13 -29.63
N VAL A 69 -5.89 -4.39 -28.74
CA VAL A 69 -6.56 -3.56 -27.74
C VAL A 69 -5.95 -2.17 -27.78
N THR A 70 -6.78 -1.14 -27.98
CA THR A 70 -6.36 0.26 -27.78
C THR A 70 -6.59 0.63 -26.31
N ILE A 71 -5.55 1.12 -25.67
CA ILE A 71 -5.54 1.49 -24.24
C ILE A 71 -5.93 2.96 -24.11
N HIS A 72 -6.97 3.25 -23.34
CA HIS A 72 -7.52 4.57 -23.13
C HIS A 72 -7.46 5.07 -21.68
N GLY A 73 -7.03 4.23 -20.74
CA GLY A 73 -6.92 4.58 -19.32
C GLY A 73 -6.00 3.66 -18.54
N ILE A 74 -5.84 3.97 -17.25
CA ILE A 74 -5.10 3.16 -16.29
C ILE A 74 -6.04 2.69 -15.17
N GLY A 75 -5.97 1.41 -14.84
CA GLY A 75 -6.68 0.83 -13.71
C GLY A 75 -6.04 1.18 -12.36
N SER A 76 -6.72 0.77 -11.30
CA SER A 76 -6.32 1.09 -9.93
C SER A 76 -4.95 0.54 -9.53
N SER A 77 -4.53 -0.59 -10.12
CA SER A 77 -3.25 -1.25 -9.85
C SER A 77 -2.14 -0.87 -10.86
N GLY A 78 -2.42 0.05 -11.82
CA GLY A 78 -1.45 0.49 -12.82
C GLY A 78 -1.48 -0.29 -14.13
N GLU A 79 -2.47 -1.17 -14.33
CA GLU A 79 -2.73 -1.87 -15.58
C GLU A 79 -3.39 -0.94 -16.61
N GLY A 80 -3.02 -1.07 -17.88
CA GLY A 80 -3.71 -0.42 -18.98
C GLY A 80 -5.14 -0.92 -19.11
N VAL A 81 -6.08 -0.03 -19.41
CA VAL A 81 -7.49 -0.33 -19.60
C VAL A 81 -7.87 -0.05 -21.04
N GLY A 82 -8.29 -1.08 -21.75
CA GLY A 82 -8.83 -0.98 -23.10
C GLY A 82 -10.16 -1.72 -23.24
N ARG A 83 -10.68 -1.79 -24.47
CA ARG A 83 -11.91 -2.52 -24.80
C ARG A 83 -11.75 -3.33 -26.06
N VAL A 84 -12.39 -4.51 -26.07
CA VAL A 84 -12.71 -5.25 -27.27
C VAL A 84 -14.23 -5.20 -27.39
N GLU A 85 -14.73 -4.56 -28.46
CA GLU A 85 -16.11 -4.10 -28.51
C GLU A 85 -16.42 -3.21 -27.28
N ASP A 86 -17.45 -3.53 -26.49
CA ASP A 86 -17.76 -2.83 -25.25
C ASP A 86 -17.22 -3.53 -23.99
N PHE A 87 -16.45 -4.61 -24.17
CA PHE A 87 -15.97 -5.44 -23.07
C PHE A 87 -14.60 -4.98 -22.58
N THR A 88 -14.49 -4.66 -21.29
CA THR A 88 -13.25 -4.14 -20.69
C THR A 88 -12.15 -5.19 -20.64
N VAL A 89 -10.93 -4.82 -21.06
CA VAL A 89 -9.74 -5.66 -20.98
C VAL A 89 -8.65 -4.91 -20.20
N PHE A 90 -8.18 -5.51 -19.13
CA PHE A 90 -7.05 -5.02 -18.33
C PHE A 90 -5.76 -5.65 -18.85
N VAL A 91 -4.77 -4.83 -19.14
CA VAL A 91 -3.49 -5.23 -19.72
C VAL A 91 -2.34 -4.67 -18.88
N PRO A 92 -1.72 -5.48 -17.99
CA PRO A 92 -0.54 -5.03 -17.26
C PRO A 92 0.56 -4.52 -18.20
N PHE A 93 1.22 -3.43 -17.79
CA PHE A 93 2.33 -2.79 -18.52
C PHE A 93 1.95 -2.09 -19.84
N ALA A 94 0.69 -2.03 -20.23
CA ALA A 94 0.24 -1.22 -21.35
C ALA A 94 -0.14 0.19 -20.89
N LEU A 95 0.08 1.19 -21.75
CA LEU A 95 -0.11 2.61 -21.44
C LEU A 95 -1.22 3.24 -22.27
N PRO A 96 -1.91 4.27 -21.75
CA PRO A 96 -2.88 5.04 -22.51
C PRO A 96 -2.27 5.60 -23.81
N GLY A 97 -3.01 5.50 -24.89
CA GLY A 97 -2.57 5.89 -26.23
C GLY A 97 -1.87 4.79 -27.01
N GLU A 98 -1.59 3.64 -26.40
CA GLU A 98 -1.02 2.49 -27.09
C GLU A 98 -2.09 1.62 -27.75
N THR A 99 -1.73 1.01 -28.88
CA THR A 99 -2.42 -0.14 -29.44
C THR A 99 -1.51 -1.35 -29.24
N VAL A 100 -2.01 -2.37 -28.55
CA VAL A 100 -1.23 -3.52 -28.14
C VAL A 100 -1.87 -4.83 -28.58
N LYS A 101 -1.06 -5.81 -28.92
CA LYS A 101 -1.48 -7.21 -29.11
C LYS A 101 -1.44 -7.94 -27.79
N VAL A 102 -2.54 -8.60 -27.43
CA VAL A 102 -2.77 -9.15 -26.09
C VAL A 102 -3.24 -10.58 -26.19
N SER A 103 -2.68 -11.49 -25.38
CA SER A 103 -3.24 -12.84 -25.18
C SER A 103 -4.11 -12.85 -23.94
N ILE A 104 -5.39 -13.20 -24.08
CA ILE A 104 -6.35 -13.24 -22.98
C ILE A 104 -6.00 -14.36 -21.99
N THR A 105 -5.73 -13.98 -20.74
CA THR A 105 -5.31 -14.90 -19.67
C THR A 105 -6.40 -15.22 -18.66
N MET A 106 -7.45 -14.38 -18.60
CA MET A 106 -8.60 -14.58 -17.72
C MET A 106 -9.82 -13.87 -18.28
N VAL A 107 -10.99 -14.52 -18.20
CA VAL A 107 -12.29 -13.91 -18.53
C VAL A 107 -13.21 -13.99 -17.31
N LYS A 108 -13.79 -12.86 -16.95
CA LYS A 108 -14.83 -12.69 -15.91
C LYS A 108 -16.13 -12.25 -16.54
N LYS A 109 -17.17 -12.05 -15.73
CA LYS A 109 -18.50 -11.66 -16.22
C LYS A 109 -18.50 -10.30 -16.95
N THR A 110 -17.69 -9.34 -16.50
CA THR A 110 -17.72 -7.92 -16.93
C THR A 110 -16.38 -7.42 -17.47
N TYR A 111 -15.34 -8.23 -17.42
CA TYR A 111 -14.01 -7.87 -17.91
C TYR A 111 -13.15 -9.09 -18.21
N ALA A 112 -12.08 -8.87 -18.96
CA ALA A 112 -10.99 -9.83 -19.13
C ALA A 112 -9.66 -9.22 -18.65
N THR A 113 -8.67 -10.08 -18.43
CA THR A 113 -7.27 -9.70 -18.25
C THR A 113 -6.45 -10.35 -19.33
N GLY A 114 -5.52 -9.61 -19.90
CA GLY A 114 -4.64 -10.12 -20.93
C GLY A 114 -3.18 -9.87 -20.64
N ARG A 115 -2.32 -10.71 -21.19
CA ARG A 115 -0.86 -10.52 -21.17
C ARG A 115 -0.44 -9.78 -22.43
N LEU A 116 0.30 -8.71 -22.26
CA LEU A 116 0.92 -7.95 -23.33
C LEU A 116 1.89 -8.86 -24.13
N LEU A 117 1.66 -8.96 -25.44
CA LEU A 117 2.54 -9.70 -26.37
C LEU A 117 3.41 -8.75 -27.16
N GLU A 118 2.83 -7.66 -27.71
CA GLU A 118 3.49 -6.73 -28.61
C GLU A 118 2.85 -5.34 -28.48
N ILE A 119 3.67 -4.32 -28.60
CA ILE A 119 3.22 -2.92 -28.69
C ILE A 119 3.24 -2.53 -30.17
N VAL A 120 2.04 -2.42 -30.77
CA VAL A 120 1.89 -2.05 -32.19
C VAL A 120 2.07 -0.55 -32.39
N THR A 121 1.49 0.25 -31.49
CA THR A 121 1.68 1.71 -31.44
C THR A 121 2.13 2.09 -30.05
N MET A 122 3.27 2.74 -29.94
CA MET A 122 3.90 3.11 -28.66
C MET A 122 3.43 4.48 -28.19
N ALA A 123 3.17 4.63 -26.91
CA ALA A 123 2.92 5.94 -26.30
C ALA A 123 4.20 6.78 -26.23
N PRO A 124 4.12 8.12 -26.46
CA PRO A 124 5.31 8.97 -26.51
C PRO A 124 6.08 9.08 -25.19
N ASN A 125 5.42 8.78 -24.08
CA ASN A 125 5.99 8.81 -22.72
C ASN A 125 6.46 7.44 -22.22
N ARG A 126 6.49 6.40 -23.08
CA ARG A 126 7.06 5.10 -22.74
C ARG A 126 8.59 5.17 -22.73
N ILE A 127 9.17 4.53 -21.72
CA ILE A 127 10.62 4.35 -21.56
C ILE A 127 10.92 2.91 -21.12
N ASP A 128 12.17 2.52 -21.20
CA ASP A 128 12.63 1.26 -20.61
C ASP A 128 12.73 1.41 -19.08
N ALA A 129 12.32 0.37 -18.35
CA ALA A 129 12.44 0.36 -16.91
C ALA A 129 13.90 0.18 -16.47
N SER A 130 14.33 0.96 -15.47
CA SER A 130 15.72 0.94 -14.96
C SER A 130 16.02 -0.24 -14.03
N CYS A 131 15.00 -0.92 -13.51
CA CYS A 131 15.15 -2.03 -12.58
C CYS A 131 15.08 -3.37 -13.30
N ASP A 132 16.13 -4.20 -13.19
CA ASP A 132 16.18 -5.54 -13.81
C ASP A 132 15.08 -6.49 -13.31
N LEU A 133 14.52 -6.23 -12.12
CA LEU A 133 13.43 -7.02 -11.53
C LEU A 133 12.05 -6.49 -11.89
N TYR A 134 11.97 -5.40 -12.68
CA TYR A 134 10.69 -4.85 -13.09
C TYR A 134 9.89 -5.85 -13.92
N GLY A 135 8.59 -5.97 -13.63
CA GLY A 135 7.72 -6.97 -14.26
C GLY A 135 7.67 -8.32 -13.52
N PHE A 136 8.67 -8.62 -12.69
CA PHE A 136 8.67 -9.79 -11.80
C PHE A 136 8.33 -9.39 -10.36
N CYS A 137 9.05 -8.39 -9.84
CA CYS A 137 8.78 -7.81 -8.52
C CYS A 137 7.48 -7.02 -8.51
N GLY A 138 6.65 -7.23 -7.48
CA GLY A 138 5.37 -6.54 -7.30
C GLY A 138 5.48 -5.11 -6.74
N GLY A 139 6.70 -4.60 -6.48
CA GLY A 139 6.90 -3.32 -5.80
C GLY A 139 6.60 -2.09 -6.66
N CYS A 140 6.83 -2.15 -7.97
CA CYS A 140 6.65 -1.03 -8.91
C CYS A 140 5.74 -1.39 -10.08
N GLN A 141 4.91 -0.43 -10.52
CA GLN A 141 3.98 -0.61 -11.63
C GLN A 141 4.22 0.35 -12.81
N LEU A 142 4.98 1.44 -12.61
CA LEU A 142 5.05 2.54 -13.56
C LEU A 142 6.47 2.92 -14.01
N GLN A 143 7.49 2.04 -13.83
CA GLN A 143 8.86 2.35 -14.26
C GLN A 143 9.03 2.44 -15.78
N HIS A 144 8.06 1.94 -16.55
CA HIS A 144 8.07 1.93 -18.01
C HIS A 144 7.46 3.21 -18.64
N ILE A 145 7.29 4.26 -17.84
CA ILE A 145 6.79 5.56 -18.27
C ILE A 145 7.64 6.69 -17.66
N THR A 146 7.82 7.80 -18.41
CA THR A 146 8.53 8.98 -17.91
C THR A 146 7.92 9.48 -16.62
N TYR A 147 8.71 10.16 -15.78
CA TYR A 147 8.20 10.61 -14.48
C TYR A 147 7.07 11.64 -14.63
N GLU A 148 7.17 12.54 -15.59
CA GLU A 148 6.11 13.48 -15.96
C GLU A 148 4.83 12.74 -16.40
N GLY A 149 4.99 11.64 -17.13
CA GLY A 149 3.89 10.75 -17.50
C GLY A 149 3.22 10.11 -16.27
N GLN A 150 4.01 9.70 -15.27
CA GLN A 150 3.48 9.18 -14.01
C GLN A 150 2.66 10.23 -13.25
N LEU A 151 3.16 11.47 -13.13
CA LEU A 151 2.44 12.59 -12.49
C LEU A 151 1.14 12.92 -13.20
N SER A 152 1.16 12.92 -14.54
CA SER A 152 -0.04 13.11 -15.35
C SER A 152 -1.09 12.01 -15.12
N LEU A 153 -0.68 10.74 -15.11
CA LEU A 153 -1.57 9.61 -14.82
C LEU A 153 -2.16 9.67 -13.40
N LYS A 154 -1.35 10.05 -12.41
CA LYS A 154 -1.80 10.20 -11.01
C LYS A 154 -2.78 11.35 -10.86
N THR A 155 -2.56 12.46 -11.57
CA THR A 155 -3.50 13.58 -11.65
C THR A 155 -4.83 13.12 -12.25
N GLN A 156 -4.80 12.45 -13.41
CA GLN A 156 -6.00 11.96 -14.07
C GLN A 156 -6.76 10.97 -13.22
N LYS A 157 -6.07 10.06 -12.54
CA LYS A 157 -6.68 9.10 -11.60
C LYS A 157 -7.48 9.80 -10.49
N VAL A 158 -6.96 10.90 -9.95
CA VAL A 158 -7.68 11.69 -8.92
C VAL A 158 -8.85 12.44 -9.55
N LYS A 159 -8.68 13.05 -10.74
CA LYS A 159 -9.78 13.68 -11.49
C LYS A 159 -10.93 12.70 -11.72
N ASP A 160 -10.64 11.50 -12.21
CA ASP A 160 -11.63 10.47 -12.51
C ASP A 160 -12.48 10.06 -11.31
N VAL A 161 -11.88 9.91 -10.13
CA VAL A 161 -12.63 9.52 -8.92
C VAL A 161 -13.41 10.71 -8.33
N ILE A 162 -12.87 11.92 -8.39
CA ILE A 162 -13.57 13.14 -7.96
C ILE A 162 -14.83 13.36 -8.80
N GLU A 163 -14.75 13.14 -10.12
CA GLU A 163 -15.90 13.25 -11.01
C GLU A 163 -16.89 12.09 -10.83
N ARG A 164 -16.42 10.84 -10.92
CA ARG A 164 -17.31 9.67 -11.03
C ARG A 164 -17.84 9.15 -9.71
N ILE A 165 -17.13 9.38 -8.61
CA ILE A 165 -17.50 8.92 -7.27
C ILE A 165 -17.93 10.09 -6.40
N GLY A 166 -17.15 11.18 -6.42
CA GLY A 166 -17.42 12.37 -5.62
C GLY A 166 -18.48 13.29 -6.23
N HIS A 167 -18.85 13.08 -7.50
CA HIS A 167 -19.79 13.93 -8.27
C HIS A 167 -19.43 15.42 -8.19
N GLN A 168 -18.09 15.70 -8.17
CA GLN A 168 -17.52 17.05 -8.09
C GLN A 168 -16.82 17.42 -9.39
N ASN A 169 -16.59 18.73 -9.58
CA ASN A 169 -15.88 19.24 -10.74
C ASN A 169 -14.41 18.76 -10.75
N PRO A 170 -13.96 17.98 -11.76
CA PRO A 170 -12.58 17.48 -11.85
C PRO A 170 -11.54 18.59 -12.04
N GLU A 171 -11.93 19.80 -12.47
CA GLU A 171 -11.01 20.94 -12.63
C GLU A 171 -10.54 21.52 -11.28
N LEU A 172 -11.17 21.13 -10.17
CA LEU A 172 -10.68 21.43 -8.82
C LEU A 172 -9.41 20.63 -8.44
N VAL A 173 -9.09 19.59 -9.23
CA VAL A 173 -7.90 18.76 -9.02
C VAL A 173 -6.70 19.42 -9.70
N LYS A 174 -5.69 19.76 -8.89
CA LYS A 174 -4.43 20.34 -9.36
C LYS A 174 -3.50 19.25 -9.96
N PRO A 175 -2.51 19.66 -10.78
CA PRO A 175 -1.45 18.74 -11.18
C PRO A 175 -0.75 18.11 -9.96
N ALA A 176 -0.42 16.82 -10.05
CA ALA A 176 0.24 16.11 -8.95
C ALA A 176 1.63 16.70 -8.66
N LEU A 177 1.92 16.92 -7.38
CA LEU A 177 3.25 17.29 -6.91
C LEU A 177 4.10 16.02 -6.75
N GLY A 178 5.34 16.05 -7.22
CA GLY A 178 6.30 14.96 -7.08
C GLY A 178 7.69 15.45 -6.75
N PRO A 179 8.60 14.56 -6.28
CA PRO A 179 10.00 14.92 -6.03
C PRO A 179 10.74 15.24 -7.33
N LYS A 180 11.84 15.96 -7.21
CA LYS A 180 12.75 16.20 -8.34
C LYS A 180 13.45 14.94 -8.79
N ASP A 181 13.86 14.10 -7.84
CA ASP A 181 14.41 12.78 -8.07
C ASP A 181 13.43 11.72 -7.54
N PRO A 182 12.84 10.89 -8.41
CA PRO A 182 11.88 9.89 -8.01
C PRO A 182 12.50 8.57 -7.52
N TRP A 183 13.82 8.53 -7.32
CA TRP A 183 14.56 7.35 -6.90
C TRP A 183 15.04 7.46 -5.45
N ALA A 184 15.50 6.36 -4.88
CA ALA A 184 16.12 6.25 -3.55
C ALA A 184 15.33 6.94 -2.39
N TYR A 185 14.03 7.18 -2.59
CA TYR A 185 13.21 7.95 -1.65
C TYR A 185 12.76 7.16 -0.41
N ARG A 186 12.77 5.82 -0.52
CA ARG A 186 12.09 4.97 0.47
C ARG A 186 13.01 4.65 1.65
N ASN A 187 12.77 5.28 2.79
CA ASN A 187 13.57 5.15 4.00
C ASN A 187 13.24 3.90 4.85
N LYS A 188 12.23 3.10 4.48
CA LYS A 188 11.87 1.87 5.17
C LYS A 188 11.76 0.71 4.19
N MET A 189 12.56 -0.31 4.41
CA MET A 189 12.54 -1.58 3.71
C MET A 189 11.90 -2.68 4.57
N GLN A 190 11.17 -3.61 3.93
CA GLN A 190 10.66 -4.84 4.55
C GLN A 190 10.87 -5.99 3.56
N MET A 191 11.92 -6.77 3.75
CA MET A 191 12.25 -7.88 2.86
C MET A 191 11.85 -9.22 3.46
N PRO A 192 11.00 -10.01 2.78
CA PRO A 192 10.77 -11.41 3.13
C PRO A 192 12.03 -12.25 2.88
N VAL A 193 12.19 -13.27 3.71
CA VAL A 193 13.23 -14.28 3.61
C VAL A 193 12.58 -15.65 3.44
N GLY A 194 13.03 -16.41 2.45
CA GLY A 194 12.51 -17.73 2.13
C GLY A 194 13.56 -18.61 1.46
N GLY A 195 13.12 -19.59 0.67
CA GLY A 195 14.00 -20.60 0.08
C GLY A 195 14.16 -21.83 0.96
N THR A 196 15.35 -22.43 0.93
CA THR A 196 15.68 -23.61 1.74
C THR A 196 17.00 -23.38 2.46
N LYS A 197 17.29 -24.22 3.47
CA LYS A 197 18.60 -24.20 4.12
C LYS A 197 19.71 -24.44 3.08
N GLY A 198 20.74 -23.61 3.10
CA GLY A 198 21.81 -23.60 2.09
C GLY A 198 21.49 -22.85 0.79
N ASP A 199 20.20 -22.57 0.50
CA ASP A 199 19.75 -21.81 -0.68
C ASP A 199 18.70 -20.79 -0.24
N ILE A 200 19.17 -19.79 0.51
CA ILE A 200 18.33 -18.71 1.06
C ILE A 200 17.98 -17.70 -0.02
N LEU A 201 16.71 -17.30 -0.07
CA LEU A 201 16.19 -16.19 -0.88
C LEU A 201 15.89 -15.01 0.01
N MET A 202 16.29 -13.81 -0.41
CA MET A 202 15.91 -12.54 0.22
C MET A 202 15.62 -11.51 -0.87
N GLY A 203 14.47 -10.86 -0.80
CA GLY A 203 14.08 -9.92 -1.84
C GLY A 203 12.67 -9.37 -1.61
N PHE A 204 11.89 -9.26 -2.68
CA PHE A 204 10.51 -8.74 -2.62
C PHE A 204 9.54 -9.78 -3.19
N TYR A 205 8.28 -9.68 -2.81
CA TYR A 205 7.25 -10.56 -3.36
C TYR A 205 7.01 -10.27 -4.85
N ALA A 206 6.83 -11.35 -5.60
CA ALA A 206 6.41 -11.28 -6.99
C ALA A 206 4.99 -10.70 -7.10
N MET A 207 4.67 -10.18 -8.28
CA MET A 207 3.37 -9.58 -8.54
C MET A 207 2.25 -10.60 -8.34
N GLY A 208 1.31 -10.29 -7.43
CA GLY A 208 0.13 -11.10 -7.15
C GLY A 208 0.41 -12.44 -6.43
N SER A 209 1.62 -12.68 -5.91
CA SER A 209 1.96 -13.88 -5.14
C SER A 209 2.85 -13.56 -3.94
N HIS A 210 3.15 -14.59 -3.13
CA HIS A 210 4.15 -14.55 -2.05
C HIS A 210 5.48 -15.21 -2.45
N ASP A 211 5.68 -15.50 -3.74
CA ASP A 211 6.96 -15.98 -4.24
C ASP A 211 8.00 -14.86 -4.12
N ILE A 212 9.19 -15.17 -3.65
CA ILE A 212 10.23 -14.18 -3.44
C ILE A 212 11.06 -14.04 -4.72
N VAL A 213 11.07 -12.84 -5.27
CA VAL A 213 12.00 -12.42 -6.32
C VAL A 213 13.29 -12.00 -5.63
N GLN A 214 14.36 -12.78 -5.85
CA GLN A 214 15.68 -12.51 -5.26
C GLN A 214 16.22 -11.16 -5.69
N GLY A 215 16.57 -10.29 -4.74
CA GLY A 215 17.16 -8.99 -5.02
C GLY A 215 17.35 -8.16 -3.77
N THR A 216 18.59 -7.73 -3.52
CA THR A 216 18.98 -6.90 -2.36
C THR A 216 19.36 -5.48 -2.76
N ASN A 217 19.22 -5.15 -4.05
CA ASN A 217 19.44 -3.81 -4.58
C ASN A 217 18.16 -3.32 -5.25
N CYS A 218 17.53 -2.31 -4.67
CA CYS A 218 16.26 -1.78 -5.15
C CYS A 218 16.39 -0.26 -5.39
N PRO A 219 16.22 0.23 -6.63
CA PRO A 219 16.49 1.63 -6.96
C PRO A 219 15.55 2.64 -6.27
N ILE A 220 14.38 2.23 -5.80
CA ILE A 220 13.49 3.14 -5.03
C ILE A 220 13.79 3.15 -3.53
N GLN A 221 14.56 2.18 -3.01
CA GLN A 221 15.00 2.17 -1.63
C GLN A 221 16.18 3.12 -1.45
N ASP A 222 16.24 3.78 -0.28
CA ASP A 222 17.45 4.47 0.17
C ASP A 222 18.64 3.50 0.14
N GLU A 223 19.83 3.99 -0.25
CA GLU A 223 21.03 3.17 -0.39
C GLU A 223 21.45 2.49 0.92
N GLY A 224 21.13 3.10 2.06
CA GLY A 224 21.31 2.50 3.38
C GLY A 224 20.49 1.23 3.55
N ASN A 225 19.25 1.21 3.07
CA ASN A 225 18.42 0.01 3.06
C ASN A 225 18.99 -1.09 2.16
N ASN A 226 19.54 -0.73 1.00
CA ASN A 226 20.22 -1.68 0.11
C ASN A 226 21.49 -2.26 0.79
N SER A 227 22.26 -1.43 1.48
CA SER A 227 23.45 -1.86 2.24
C SER A 227 23.08 -2.82 3.38
N ILE A 228 22.01 -2.50 4.15
CA ILE A 228 21.47 -3.38 5.19
C ILE A 228 21.01 -4.72 4.60
N ALA A 229 20.28 -4.69 3.47
CA ALA A 229 19.79 -5.90 2.82
C ALA A 229 20.93 -6.81 2.36
N GLN A 230 21.94 -6.25 1.71
CA GLN A 230 23.12 -6.99 1.25
C GLN A 230 23.89 -7.59 2.42
N ALA A 231 24.17 -6.81 3.47
CA ALA A 231 24.86 -7.28 4.66
C ALA A 231 24.09 -8.42 5.35
N CYS A 232 22.78 -8.24 5.59
CA CYS A 232 21.94 -9.28 6.20
C CYS A 232 21.86 -10.55 5.36
N TYR A 233 21.77 -10.43 4.03
CA TYR A 233 21.76 -11.58 3.12
C TYR A 233 23.06 -12.38 3.21
N GLN A 234 24.21 -11.70 3.17
CA GLN A 234 25.52 -12.35 3.28
C GLN A 234 25.70 -13.02 4.65
N ILE A 235 25.35 -12.34 5.74
CA ILE A 235 25.44 -12.89 7.09
C ILE A 235 24.53 -14.13 7.24
N ALA A 236 23.31 -14.08 6.70
CA ALA A 236 22.39 -15.22 6.74
C ALA A 236 22.94 -16.44 6.00
N LYS A 237 23.63 -16.23 4.86
CA LYS A 237 24.33 -17.29 4.11
C LYS A 237 25.53 -17.83 4.88
N GLU A 238 26.40 -16.98 5.39
CA GLU A 238 27.61 -17.35 6.12
C GLU A 238 27.31 -18.19 7.36
N PHE A 239 26.19 -17.92 8.02
CA PHE A 239 25.77 -18.66 9.24
C PHE A 239 24.77 -19.77 8.95
N ASP A 240 24.49 -20.07 7.68
CA ASP A 240 23.54 -21.10 7.24
C ASP A 240 22.20 -20.99 8.00
N ILE A 241 21.68 -19.76 8.12
CA ILE A 241 20.43 -19.48 8.82
C ILE A 241 19.26 -20.11 8.06
N GLU A 242 18.47 -20.92 8.75
CA GLU A 242 17.29 -21.55 8.14
C GLU A 242 16.22 -20.50 7.82
N PRO A 243 15.85 -20.30 6.52
CA PRO A 243 14.77 -19.39 6.16
C PRO A 243 13.41 -19.94 6.59
N TYR A 244 12.47 -19.03 6.91
CA TYR A 244 11.12 -19.43 7.24
C TYR A 244 10.33 -19.80 5.98
N ASN A 245 9.63 -20.93 6.06
CA ASN A 245 8.74 -21.40 5.01
C ASN A 245 7.28 -21.18 5.41
N GLU A 246 6.58 -20.29 4.70
CA GLU A 246 5.19 -19.92 4.99
C GLU A 246 4.21 -21.09 4.88
N HIS A 247 4.45 -22.04 3.96
CA HIS A 247 3.57 -23.19 3.74
C HIS A 247 3.65 -24.20 4.87
N THR A 248 4.87 -24.49 5.34
CA THR A 248 5.09 -25.47 6.43
C THR A 248 5.03 -24.84 7.82
N GLY A 249 5.31 -23.52 7.93
CA GLY A 249 5.46 -22.80 9.18
C GLY A 249 6.74 -23.15 9.95
N LYS A 250 7.74 -23.72 9.26
CA LYS A 250 9.04 -24.09 9.84
C LYS A 250 10.12 -23.11 9.38
N GLY A 251 11.26 -23.12 10.07
CA GLY A 251 12.39 -22.23 9.83
C GLY A 251 12.47 -21.10 10.85
N ILE A 252 13.44 -20.22 10.68
CA ILE A 252 13.81 -19.21 11.67
C ILE A 252 13.60 -17.81 11.14
N LEU A 253 14.40 -17.37 10.14
CA LEU A 253 14.41 -16.00 9.67
C LEU A 253 13.26 -15.74 8.66
N ARG A 254 12.37 -14.81 9.01
CA ARG A 254 11.18 -14.49 8.22
C ARG A 254 11.33 -13.24 7.38
N HIS A 255 11.81 -12.15 8.01
CA HIS A 255 11.97 -10.86 7.35
C HIS A 255 13.20 -10.14 7.89
N VAL A 256 13.75 -9.28 7.05
CA VAL A 256 14.70 -8.24 7.42
C VAL A 256 14.04 -6.89 7.15
N ILE A 257 14.04 -6.00 8.15
CA ILE A 257 13.51 -4.65 8.02
C ILE A 257 14.65 -3.68 8.25
N GLY A 258 14.83 -2.74 7.33
CA GLY A 258 15.69 -1.59 7.48
C GLY A 258 14.86 -0.33 7.66
N ARG A 259 15.30 0.58 8.51
CA ARG A 259 14.80 1.95 8.65
C ARG A 259 15.96 2.91 8.66
N ILE A 260 15.93 3.87 7.76
CA ILE A 260 16.94 4.92 7.64
C ILE A 260 16.35 6.18 8.27
N GLY A 261 16.94 6.63 9.35
CA GLY A 261 16.62 7.90 9.99
C GLY A 261 17.81 8.84 9.92
N GLN A 262 17.60 10.12 10.22
CA GLN A 262 18.67 11.12 10.17
C GLN A 262 19.73 10.90 11.25
N SER A 263 19.35 10.38 12.42
CA SER A 263 20.31 10.12 13.50
C SER A 263 21.04 8.78 13.36
N GLY A 264 20.55 7.88 12.49
CA GLY A 264 21.12 6.55 12.31
C GLY A 264 20.13 5.53 11.80
N TRP A 265 20.60 4.31 11.62
CA TRP A 265 19.83 3.26 10.97
C TRP A 265 19.40 2.17 11.94
N MET A 266 18.17 1.67 11.77
CA MET A 266 17.64 0.56 12.56
C MET A 266 17.54 -0.69 11.67
N VAL A 267 18.01 -1.82 12.20
CA VAL A 267 17.79 -3.14 11.59
C VAL A 267 16.90 -3.97 12.50
N ILE A 268 15.86 -4.60 11.94
CA ILE A 268 14.99 -5.51 12.65
C ILE A 268 15.06 -6.88 11.99
N LEU A 269 15.53 -7.87 12.73
CA LEU A 269 15.57 -9.27 12.34
C LEU A 269 14.31 -9.95 12.85
N VAL A 270 13.40 -10.33 11.95
CA VAL A 270 12.12 -10.96 12.31
C VAL A 270 12.26 -12.46 12.20
N THR A 271 12.04 -13.18 13.30
CA THR A 271 12.12 -14.64 13.35
C THR A 271 10.78 -15.29 13.72
N ALA A 272 10.59 -16.54 13.30
CA ALA A 272 9.45 -17.34 13.69
C ALA A 272 9.56 -17.89 15.13
N THR A 273 10.77 -17.96 15.66
CA THR A 273 11.10 -18.54 16.96
C THR A 273 11.79 -17.52 17.84
N ASP A 274 11.82 -17.78 19.13
CA ASP A 274 12.51 -16.96 20.14
C ASP A 274 14.04 -17.05 20.07
N ASN A 275 14.56 -17.97 19.27
CA ASN A 275 15.98 -18.20 19.08
C ASN A 275 16.45 -17.62 17.74
N LEU A 276 17.38 -16.68 17.78
CA LEU A 276 18.17 -16.21 16.66
C LEU A 276 19.59 -16.83 16.77
N PRO A 277 19.95 -17.81 15.92
CA PRO A 277 21.28 -18.41 15.98
C PRO A 277 22.37 -17.38 15.72
N HIS A 278 23.50 -17.53 16.40
CA HIS A 278 24.68 -16.67 16.24
C HIS A 278 24.44 -15.18 16.53
N GLN A 279 23.55 -14.86 17.47
CA GLN A 279 23.10 -13.49 17.76
C GLN A 279 24.25 -12.47 17.90
N GLU A 280 25.29 -12.80 18.69
CA GLU A 280 26.45 -11.93 18.89
C GLU A 280 27.24 -11.72 17.59
N LYS A 281 27.36 -12.77 16.77
CA LYS A 281 28.02 -12.66 15.46
C LYS A 281 27.20 -11.83 14.47
N TRP A 282 25.86 -11.89 14.55
CA TRP A 282 24.99 -11.02 13.78
C TRP A 282 25.28 -9.55 14.08
N VAL A 283 25.29 -9.17 15.38
CA VAL A 283 25.57 -7.82 15.81
C VAL A 283 26.94 -7.34 15.30
N LYS A 284 28.00 -8.12 15.60
CA LYS A 284 29.36 -7.78 15.20
C LYS A 284 29.49 -7.59 13.69
N ASN A 285 29.05 -8.59 12.88
CA ASN A 285 29.21 -8.54 11.43
C ASN A 285 28.37 -7.42 10.80
N LEU A 286 27.18 -7.14 11.34
CA LEU A 286 26.31 -6.10 10.79
C LEU A 286 26.87 -4.70 11.08
N THR A 287 27.32 -4.44 12.30
CA THR A 287 27.95 -3.15 12.67
C THR A 287 29.28 -2.90 11.97
N GLU A 288 30.05 -3.96 11.69
CA GLU A 288 31.29 -3.85 10.91
C GLU A 288 31.03 -3.55 9.43
N ARG A 289 30.00 -4.18 8.80
CA ARG A 289 29.68 -4.00 7.38
C ARG A 289 28.85 -2.75 7.10
N VAL A 290 28.05 -2.31 8.07
CA VAL A 290 27.17 -1.16 7.98
C VAL A 290 27.34 -0.30 9.24
N PRO A 291 28.41 0.49 9.33
CA PRO A 291 28.76 1.26 10.55
C PRO A 291 27.69 2.29 10.97
N GLN A 292 26.80 2.69 10.05
CA GLN A 292 25.70 3.63 10.31
C GLN A 292 24.55 3.00 11.12
N VAL A 293 24.57 1.67 11.36
CA VAL A 293 23.56 0.99 12.18
C VAL A 293 23.75 1.38 13.64
N GLU A 294 22.77 2.10 14.19
CA GLU A 294 22.75 2.52 15.60
C GLU A 294 21.97 1.54 16.48
N THR A 295 21.03 0.78 15.90
CA THR A 295 20.26 -0.17 16.68
C THR A 295 19.87 -1.41 15.88
N ILE A 296 19.96 -2.56 16.56
CA ILE A 296 19.54 -3.85 16.01
C ILE A 296 18.51 -4.46 16.96
N VAL A 297 17.35 -4.83 16.41
CA VAL A 297 16.26 -5.41 17.17
C VAL A 297 15.95 -6.81 16.63
N HIS A 298 15.84 -7.78 17.52
CA HIS A 298 15.27 -9.09 17.24
C HIS A 298 13.78 -9.07 17.57
N ASN A 299 12.94 -9.20 16.54
CA ASN A 299 11.48 -9.30 16.70
C ASN A 299 11.01 -10.74 16.49
N VAL A 300 10.14 -11.21 17.35
CA VAL A 300 9.63 -12.59 17.32
C VAL A 300 8.19 -12.62 16.85
N ASN A 301 7.95 -13.27 15.71
CA ASN A 301 6.62 -13.48 15.14
C ASN A 301 6.41 -14.96 14.77
N GLY A 302 5.92 -15.75 15.69
CA GLY A 302 5.57 -17.17 15.47
C GLY A 302 4.19 -17.40 14.84
N LYS A 303 3.40 -16.34 14.58
CA LYS A 303 2.03 -16.47 14.04
C LYS A 303 2.06 -16.62 12.51
N ARG A 304 1.20 -17.48 11.97
CA ARG A 304 0.96 -17.62 10.53
C ARG A 304 -0.06 -16.57 10.07
N THR A 305 0.38 -15.34 9.88
CA THR A 305 -0.43 -14.21 9.44
C THR A 305 0.39 -13.32 8.53
N ASN A 306 -0.28 -12.44 7.78
CA ASN A 306 0.37 -11.42 6.94
C ASN A 306 0.99 -10.28 7.76
N VAL A 307 0.82 -10.26 9.09
CA VAL A 307 1.46 -9.29 9.97
C VAL A 307 2.94 -9.64 10.08
N ILE A 308 3.81 -8.72 9.72
CA ILE A 308 5.27 -8.95 9.69
C ILE A 308 5.86 -8.95 11.09
N LEU A 309 5.58 -7.91 11.89
CA LEU A 309 6.12 -7.78 13.24
C LEU A 309 5.26 -8.52 14.28
N GLY A 310 5.90 -9.31 15.10
CA GLY A 310 5.30 -9.90 16.29
C GLY A 310 5.36 -8.96 17.49
N PRO A 311 4.70 -9.32 18.61
CA PRO A 311 4.60 -8.42 19.77
C PRO A 311 5.87 -8.32 20.61
N LYS A 312 6.84 -9.25 20.45
CA LYS A 312 8.03 -9.35 21.29
C LYS A 312 9.25 -8.80 20.58
N ASN A 313 9.88 -7.79 21.16
CA ASN A 313 11.16 -7.24 20.73
C ASN A 313 12.24 -7.54 21.79
N ARG A 314 13.46 -7.80 21.32
CA ARG A 314 14.69 -7.80 22.09
C ARG A 314 15.69 -6.87 21.43
N ILE A 315 16.23 -5.94 22.17
CA ILE A 315 17.29 -5.07 21.69
C ILE A 315 18.60 -5.88 21.73
N LEU A 316 19.25 -6.00 20.58
CA LEU A 316 20.54 -6.70 20.45
C LEU A 316 21.70 -5.72 20.48
N TYR A 317 21.47 -4.49 20.01
CA TYR A 317 22.45 -3.42 19.95
C TYR A 317 21.74 -2.07 19.97
N GLY A 318 22.33 -1.06 20.61
CA GLY A 318 21.77 0.30 20.74
C GLY A 318 20.55 0.37 21.64
N ASP A 319 19.71 1.39 21.43
CA ASP A 319 18.57 1.72 22.33
C ASP A 319 17.22 1.15 21.87
N GLY A 320 17.17 0.48 20.72
CA GLY A 320 15.93 -0.03 20.11
C GLY A 320 15.07 1.03 19.44
N THR A 321 15.59 2.26 19.31
CA THR A 321 14.93 3.40 18.64
C THR A 321 15.91 4.16 17.77
N ILE A 322 15.39 4.92 16.80
CA ILE A 322 16.13 5.93 16.03
C ILE A 322 15.33 7.23 16.04
N THR A 323 16.00 8.34 15.72
CA THR A 323 15.35 9.63 15.56
C THR A 323 15.28 9.99 14.08
N ASP A 324 14.11 10.47 13.64
CA ASP A 324 13.91 11.03 12.33
C ASP A 324 13.27 12.42 12.43
N HIS A 325 13.28 13.19 11.35
CA HIS A 325 12.80 14.57 11.33
C HIS A 325 11.83 14.78 10.18
N ILE A 326 10.85 15.65 10.40
CA ILE A 326 10.09 16.30 9.36
C ILE A 326 10.22 17.80 9.60
N LYS A 327 11.00 18.50 8.77
CA LYS A 327 11.47 19.87 9.04
C LYS A 327 12.17 19.94 10.41
N ASP A 328 11.74 20.85 11.26
CA ASP A 328 12.31 21.07 12.61
C ASP A 328 11.77 20.11 13.68
N LEU A 329 10.74 19.31 13.33
CA LEU A 329 10.11 18.39 14.26
C LEU A 329 10.88 17.07 14.34
N ARG A 330 11.18 16.64 15.57
CA ARG A 330 11.89 15.38 15.87
C ARG A 330 10.93 14.29 16.29
N PHE A 331 11.08 13.10 15.70
CA PHE A 331 10.27 11.94 15.98
C PHE A 331 11.14 10.75 16.39
N THR A 332 10.82 10.13 17.52
CA THR A 332 11.46 8.89 17.93
C THR A 332 10.69 7.72 17.35
N LEU A 333 11.39 6.86 16.62
CA LEU A 333 10.84 5.71 15.93
C LEU A 333 11.29 4.42 16.59
N SER A 334 10.33 3.63 17.05
CA SER A 334 10.50 2.24 17.50
C SER A 334 10.25 1.28 16.33
N PRO A 335 10.51 -0.03 16.45
CA PRO A 335 10.19 -1.03 15.42
C PRO A 335 8.74 -0.98 14.94
N HIS A 336 7.78 -0.71 15.82
CA HIS A 336 6.35 -0.68 15.53
C HIS A 336 5.80 0.68 15.11
N SER A 337 6.57 1.77 15.27
CA SER A 337 6.10 3.11 14.91
C SER A 337 5.77 3.19 13.42
N PHE A 338 4.58 3.69 13.11
CA PHE A 338 4.28 4.14 11.76
C PHE A 338 4.99 5.47 11.50
N PHE A 339 5.62 5.59 10.36
CA PHE A 339 6.20 6.84 9.87
C PHE A 339 6.24 6.77 8.36
N GLN A 340 6.00 7.89 7.69
CA GLN A 340 5.97 7.95 6.24
C GLN A 340 7.33 7.56 5.64
N VAL A 341 7.28 6.85 4.51
CA VAL A 341 8.49 6.23 3.92
C VAL A 341 9.24 7.13 2.94
N ASN A 342 8.68 8.28 2.60
CA ASN A 342 9.26 9.29 1.72
C ASN A 342 9.32 10.63 2.46
N PRO A 343 10.42 10.95 3.14
CA PRO A 343 10.51 12.15 3.99
C PRO A 343 10.31 13.46 3.22
N GLU A 344 10.85 13.58 2.00
CA GLU A 344 10.71 14.77 1.16
C GLU A 344 9.24 15.03 0.83
N GLN A 345 8.55 14.03 0.30
CA GLN A 345 7.15 14.17 -0.08
C GLN A 345 6.20 14.23 1.12
N THR A 346 6.57 13.67 2.26
CA THR A 346 5.84 13.86 3.51
C THR A 346 5.78 15.35 3.89
N THR A 347 6.89 16.05 3.73
CA THR A 347 6.94 17.51 3.97
C THR A 347 5.99 18.24 3.01
N VAL A 348 5.99 17.89 1.72
CA VAL A 348 5.10 18.48 0.71
C VAL A 348 3.62 18.22 1.05
N LEU A 349 3.29 16.97 1.44
CA LEU A 349 1.93 16.57 1.81
C LEU A 349 1.42 17.36 3.03
N TYR A 350 2.25 17.45 4.08
CA TYR A 350 1.87 18.13 5.32
C TYR A 350 1.86 19.64 5.18
N ASP A 351 2.76 20.22 4.38
CA ASP A 351 2.71 21.64 4.03
C ASP A 351 1.41 21.99 3.28
N GLN A 352 0.96 21.10 2.40
CA GLN A 352 -0.31 21.30 1.70
C GLN A 352 -1.51 21.22 2.67
N ALA A 353 -1.49 20.27 3.62
CA ALA A 353 -2.51 20.17 4.66
C ALA A 353 -2.54 21.43 5.54
N LEU A 354 -1.36 21.93 5.98
CA LEU A 354 -1.22 23.14 6.76
C LEU A 354 -1.68 24.40 5.99
N LYS A 355 -1.35 24.49 4.69
CA LYS A 355 -1.83 25.55 3.80
C LYS A 355 -3.35 25.57 3.72
N TYR A 356 -3.99 24.42 3.58
CA TYR A 356 -5.45 24.30 3.52
C TYR A 356 -6.11 24.56 4.88
N ALA A 357 -5.50 24.15 5.97
CA ALA A 357 -5.95 24.50 7.32
C ALA A 357 -5.94 26.03 7.56
N ASN A 358 -5.01 26.77 6.93
CA ASN A 358 -4.92 28.24 6.94
C ASN A 358 -5.04 28.83 8.36
N LEU A 359 -4.25 28.30 9.30
CA LEU A 359 -4.26 28.67 10.72
C LEU A 359 -3.59 30.02 10.96
N LYS A 360 -4.12 30.79 11.94
CA LYS A 360 -3.67 32.14 12.32
C LYS A 360 -3.24 32.24 13.79
N GLY A 361 -3.30 31.15 14.54
CA GLY A 361 -2.92 31.10 15.96
C GLY A 361 -4.09 31.12 16.93
N GLU A 362 -5.33 31.28 16.46
CA GLU A 362 -6.51 31.35 17.30
C GLU A 362 -7.40 30.08 17.19
N GLU A 363 -7.09 29.20 16.23
CA GLU A 363 -7.95 28.08 15.88
C GLU A 363 -7.76 26.89 16.82
N THR A 364 -8.89 26.23 17.14
CA THR A 364 -8.94 24.86 17.65
C THR A 364 -9.08 23.90 16.48
N VAL A 365 -8.20 22.89 16.45
CA VAL A 365 -8.14 21.88 15.38
C VAL A 365 -8.40 20.48 15.96
N ILE A 366 -9.18 19.65 15.27
CA ILE A 366 -9.26 18.22 15.54
C ILE A 366 -8.51 17.48 14.42
N ASP A 367 -7.56 16.61 14.81
CA ASP A 367 -6.91 15.62 13.96
C ASP A 367 -7.52 14.25 14.31
N ALA A 368 -8.45 13.77 13.47
CA ALA A 368 -9.33 12.66 13.81
C ALA A 368 -8.69 11.26 13.67
N TYR A 369 -7.48 11.17 13.11
CA TYR A 369 -6.71 9.93 12.93
C TYR A 369 -5.21 10.22 13.11
N CYS A 370 -4.83 10.74 14.27
CA CYS A 370 -3.54 11.41 14.45
C CYS A 370 -2.31 10.47 14.44
N GLY A 371 -2.49 9.15 14.58
CA GLY A 371 -1.38 8.21 14.64
C GLY A 371 -0.36 8.58 15.73
N THR A 372 0.91 8.73 15.37
CA THR A 372 1.99 9.17 16.28
C THR A 372 2.11 10.70 16.40
N GLY A 373 1.07 11.43 15.95
CA GLY A 373 0.96 12.88 16.08
C GLY A 373 1.72 13.66 15.01
N THR A 374 2.08 13.07 13.89
CA THR A 374 2.91 13.75 12.88
C THR A 374 2.20 14.97 12.28
N ILE A 375 0.97 14.83 11.78
CA ILE A 375 0.17 15.97 11.27
C ILE A 375 -0.22 16.89 12.42
N SER A 376 -0.65 16.33 13.58
CA SER A 376 -1.03 17.11 14.75
C SER A 376 0.05 18.11 15.15
N LEU A 377 1.33 17.71 15.16
CA LEU A 377 2.44 18.61 15.53
C LEU A 377 2.73 19.67 14.46
N PHE A 378 2.55 19.35 13.18
CA PHE A 378 2.58 20.36 12.11
C PHE A 378 1.51 21.44 12.30
N LEU A 379 0.31 21.03 12.70
CA LEU A 379 -0.82 21.94 12.97
C LEU A 379 -0.59 22.73 14.27
N ALA A 380 -0.06 22.09 15.32
CA ALA A 380 0.19 22.72 16.63
C ALA A 380 1.16 23.91 16.54
N HIS A 381 2.07 23.89 15.55
CA HIS A 381 2.97 25.03 15.30
C HIS A 381 2.23 26.35 15.02
N LYS A 382 0.99 26.29 14.49
CA LYS A 382 0.19 27.46 14.09
C LYS A 382 -1.23 27.47 14.65
N ALA A 383 -1.64 26.48 15.44
CA ALA A 383 -2.94 26.40 16.05
C ALA A 383 -2.89 26.91 17.50
N LYS A 384 -4.01 27.41 18.02
CA LYS A 384 -4.19 27.66 19.44
C LYS A 384 -4.21 26.36 20.23
N HIS A 385 -4.93 25.35 19.72
CA HIS A 385 -5.07 24.05 20.36
C HIS A 385 -5.33 22.95 19.34
N VAL A 386 -4.75 21.76 19.52
CA VAL A 386 -4.94 20.60 18.64
C VAL A 386 -5.41 19.41 19.49
N ILE A 387 -6.52 18.79 19.10
CA ILE A 387 -7.06 17.56 19.68
C ILE A 387 -6.78 16.41 18.69
N GLY A 388 -5.91 15.51 19.05
CA GLY A 388 -5.60 14.29 18.27
C GLY A 388 -6.38 13.09 18.78
N ILE A 389 -7.01 12.31 17.88
CA ILE A 389 -7.74 11.09 18.20
C ILE A 389 -7.10 9.92 17.46
N GLU A 390 -6.82 8.83 18.17
CA GLU A 390 -6.26 7.61 17.60
C GLU A 390 -6.67 6.40 18.44
N ILE A 391 -7.01 5.29 17.79
CA ILE A 391 -7.46 4.08 18.47
C ILE A 391 -6.29 3.26 19.06
N VAL A 392 -5.09 3.43 18.51
CA VAL A 392 -3.89 2.67 18.88
C VAL A 392 -3.18 3.35 20.04
N GLU A 393 -3.37 2.87 21.27
CA GLU A 393 -2.78 3.44 22.48
C GLU A 393 -1.24 3.63 22.41
N PRO A 394 -0.42 2.68 21.93
CA PRO A 394 1.00 2.92 21.74
C PRO A 394 1.33 4.09 20.80
N ALA A 395 0.51 4.35 19.78
CA ALA A 395 0.68 5.50 18.90
C ALA A 395 0.39 6.82 19.62
N ILE A 396 -0.65 6.88 20.46
CA ILE A 396 -0.95 8.05 21.30
C ILE A 396 0.18 8.31 22.32
N ASN A 397 0.74 7.26 22.92
CA ASN A 397 1.87 7.43 23.83
C ASN A 397 3.08 8.03 23.11
N ASN A 398 3.35 7.61 21.87
CA ASN A 398 4.36 8.21 21.02
C ASN A 398 4.01 9.66 20.65
N ALA A 399 2.74 9.98 20.34
CA ALA A 399 2.30 11.33 20.01
C ALA A 399 2.54 12.30 21.18
N ARG A 400 2.18 11.90 22.41
CA ARG A 400 2.43 12.69 23.63
C ARG A 400 3.92 12.93 23.88
N GLU A 401 4.74 11.88 23.71
CA GLU A 401 6.18 12.01 23.88
C GLU A 401 6.79 12.88 22.77
N ASN A 402 6.35 12.74 21.52
CA ASN A 402 6.78 13.59 20.42
C ASN A 402 6.40 15.05 20.66
N ALA A 403 5.19 15.35 21.16
CA ALA A 403 4.77 16.70 21.54
C ALA A 403 5.67 17.30 22.61
N ARG A 404 5.90 16.54 23.70
CA ARG A 404 6.78 16.96 24.80
C ARG A 404 8.20 17.27 24.33
N ARG A 405 8.79 16.41 23.47
CA ARG A 405 10.16 16.58 22.95
C ARG A 405 10.30 17.78 22.03
N ASN A 406 9.24 18.13 21.33
CA ASN A 406 9.21 19.31 20.44
C ASN A 406 8.70 20.59 21.14
N GLY A 407 8.41 20.53 22.45
CA GLY A 407 8.02 21.70 23.23
C GLY A 407 6.59 22.18 22.99
N TYR A 408 5.69 21.31 22.51
CA TYR A 408 4.27 21.63 22.32
C TYR A 408 3.46 21.26 23.55
N ASP A 409 2.83 22.23 24.18
CA ASP A 409 1.90 22.11 25.30
C ASP A 409 0.43 22.39 24.89
N ASN A 410 0.23 22.79 23.65
CA ASN A 410 -1.08 23.12 23.07
C ASN A 410 -1.72 21.90 22.36
N THR A 411 -1.32 20.68 22.72
CA THR A 411 -1.85 19.42 22.13
C THR A 411 -2.51 18.54 23.19
N GLU A 412 -3.65 17.97 22.85
CA GLU A 412 -4.34 16.93 23.61
C GLU A 412 -4.47 15.66 22.75
N PHE A 413 -4.16 14.47 23.32
CA PHE A 413 -4.23 13.22 22.60
C PHE A 413 -5.14 12.22 23.32
N ILE A 414 -6.16 11.71 22.59
CA ILE A 414 -7.24 10.85 23.10
C ILE A 414 -7.10 9.46 22.48
N VAL A 415 -7.04 8.41 23.32
CA VAL A 415 -7.08 7.01 22.88
C VAL A 415 -8.54 6.62 22.69
N ALA A 416 -9.03 6.62 21.44
CA ALA A 416 -10.40 6.25 21.10
C ALA A 416 -10.58 5.94 19.60
N ASP A 417 -11.61 5.15 19.26
CA ASP A 417 -12.13 5.09 17.87
C ASP A 417 -12.79 6.44 17.53
N ALA A 418 -12.35 7.07 16.46
CA ALA A 418 -12.92 8.35 15.99
C ALA A 418 -14.44 8.27 15.79
N ALA A 419 -14.97 7.11 15.37
CA ALA A 419 -16.41 6.91 15.22
C ALA A 419 -17.18 6.96 16.56
N VAL A 420 -16.49 6.75 17.67
CA VAL A 420 -17.07 6.85 19.02
C VAL A 420 -16.80 8.21 19.63
N GLU A 421 -15.59 8.74 19.47
CA GLU A 421 -15.16 9.95 20.17
C GLU A 421 -15.70 11.23 19.50
N MET A 422 -15.71 11.31 18.18
CA MET A 422 -16.24 12.46 17.45
C MET A 422 -17.72 12.77 17.85
N PRO A 423 -18.65 11.78 17.90
CA PRO A 423 -19.99 12.02 18.41
C PRO A 423 -20.04 12.52 19.87
N LYS A 424 -19.14 12.06 20.74
CA LYS A 424 -19.07 12.53 22.14
C LYS A 424 -18.59 13.99 22.23
N LEU A 425 -17.51 14.33 21.53
CA LEU A 425 -17.02 15.71 21.46
C LEU A 425 -18.09 16.66 20.90
N TYR A 426 -18.80 16.24 19.86
CA TYR A 426 -19.92 17.00 19.30
C TYR A 426 -21.03 17.26 20.35
N LYS A 427 -21.47 16.21 21.07
CA LYS A 427 -22.48 16.31 22.13
C LYS A 427 -22.02 17.15 23.33
N ALA A 428 -20.71 17.10 23.64
CA ALA A 428 -20.10 17.93 24.67
C ALA A 428 -19.97 19.41 24.27
N GLY A 429 -20.35 19.77 23.06
CA GLY A 429 -20.35 21.16 22.59
C GLY A 429 -19.00 21.61 22.02
N VAL A 430 -18.08 20.72 21.75
CA VAL A 430 -16.78 21.05 21.09
C VAL A 430 -17.06 21.55 19.67
N ARG A 431 -16.48 22.71 19.32
CA ARG A 431 -16.66 23.38 18.02
C ARG A 431 -15.29 23.78 17.49
N PRO A 432 -14.60 22.90 16.77
CA PRO A 432 -13.31 23.21 16.18
C PRO A 432 -13.47 24.16 14.98
N ASP A 433 -12.47 24.98 14.73
CA ASP A 433 -12.40 25.82 13.52
C ASP A 433 -12.02 25.01 12.28
N VAL A 434 -11.20 23.98 12.48
CA VAL A 434 -10.71 23.09 11.42
C VAL A 434 -10.76 21.64 11.90
N ILE A 435 -11.15 20.73 11.00
CA ILE A 435 -11.01 19.29 11.21
C ILE A 435 -10.09 18.74 10.11
N VAL A 436 -9.12 17.93 10.53
CA VAL A 436 -8.21 17.21 9.62
C VAL A 436 -8.53 15.72 9.71
N PHE A 437 -8.66 15.07 8.55
CA PHE A 437 -8.77 13.64 8.40
C PHE A 437 -7.53 13.08 7.71
N ASP A 438 -6.99 11.98 8.21
CA ASP A 438 -6.01 11.12 7.54
C ASP A 438 -6.35 9.64 7.85
N PRO A 439 -7.50 9.15 7.37
CA PRO A 439 -7.99 7.83 7.70
C PRO A 439 -7.20 6.73 6.97
N ILE A 440 -7.39 5.49 7.42
CA ILE A 440 -6.95 4.30 6.71
C ILE A 440 -7.60 4.21 5.31
N ARG A 441 -7.11 3.31 4.45
CA ARG A 441 -7.59 3.14 3.05
C ARG A 441 -9.11 2.96 2.88
N ALA A 442 -9.82 2.58 3.93
CA ALA A 442 -11.28 2.43 3.90
C ALA A 442 -12.05 3.77 3.94
N GLY A 443 -11.36 4.88 4.25
CA GLY A 443 -11.98 6.18 4.48
C GLY A 443 -12.59 6.30 5.87
N CYS A 444 -13.38 7.36 6.06
CA CYS A 444 -14.09 7.61 7.30
C CYS A 444 -15.39 6.79 7.40
N LYS A 445 -15.78 6.47 8.62
CA LYS A 445 -17.14 5.98 8.89
C LYS A 445 -18.12 7.16 8.86
N GLU A 446 -19.38 6.89 8.52
CA GLU A 446 -20.41 7.92 8.39
C GLU A 446 -20.63 8.72 9.68
N GLU A 447 -20.53 8.07 10.85
CA GLU A 447 -20.66 8.72 12.15
C GLU A 447 -19.58 9.79 12.40
N VAL A 448 -18.37 9.58 11.85
CA VAL A 448 -17.27 10.56 11.93
C VAL A 448 -17.59 11.78 11.08
N LEU A 449 -18.01 11.56 9.82
CA LEU A 449 -18.33 12.64 8.87
C LEU A 449 -19.52 13.47 9.34
N THR A 450 -20.58 12.80 9.81
CA THR A 450 -21.80 13.45 10.33
C THR A 450 -21.50 14.30 11.56
N SER A 451 -20.70 13.76 12.50
CA SER A 451 -20.31 14.50 13.70
C SER A 451 -19.42 15.69 13.36
N ALA A 452 -18.46 15.51 12.46
CA ALA A 452 -17.61 16.58 11.98
C ALA A 452 -18.41 17.71 11.33
N ALA A 453 -19.36 17.37 10.46
CA ALA A 453 -20.24 18.35 9.83
C ALA A 453 -21.13 19.08 10.87
N GLY A 454 -21.65 18.35 11.87
CA GLY A 454 -22.45 18.90 12.96
C GLY A 454 -21.67 19.84 13.90
N MET A 455 -20.36 19.67 14.04
CA MET A 455 -19.48 20.59 14.76
C MET A 455 -19.30 21.93 14.05
N GLU A 456 -19.64 21.99 12.77
CA GLU A 456 -19.62 23.19 11.93
C GLU A 456 -18.24 23.86 11.75
N PRO A 457 -17.14 23.10 11.54
CA PRO A 457 -15.85 23.72 11.28
C PRO A 457 -15.91 24.61 10.02
N LYS A 458 -15.14 25.70 10.03
CA LYS A 458 -14.99 26.57 8.87
C LYS A 458 -14.34 25.86 7.68
N ARG A 459 -13.46 24.90 7.98
CA ARG A 459 -12.70 24.12 6.99
C ARG A 459 -12.58 22.66 7.42
N ILE A 460 -12.62 21.78 6.44
CA ILE A 460 -12.23 20.38 6.58
C ILE A 460 -11.08 20.14 5.60
N VAL A 461 -9.98 19.59 6.11
CA VAL A 461 -8.82 19.15 5.33
C VAL A 461 -8.80 17.63 5.33
N TYR A 462 -8.87 17.02 4.16
CA TYR A 462 -8.91 15.57 4.03
C TYR A 462 -7.63 15.09 3.34
N VAL A 463 -6.73 14.44 4.09
CA VAL A 463 -5.55 13.74 3.58
C VAL A 463 -5.94 12.29 3.31
N SER A 464 -5.51 11.71 2.20
CA SER A 464 -5.91 10.34 1.83
C SER A 464 -4.88 9.62 0.97
N CYS A 465 -4.58 8.39 1.37
CA CYS A 465 -3.83 7.43 0.54
C CYS A 465 -4.73 6.63 -0.44
N ASN A 466 -6.05 6.91 -0.47
CA ASN A 466 -7.02 6.30 -1.39
C ASN A 466 -8.01 7.34 -1.90
N PRO A 467 -7.75 7.97 -3.04
CA PRO A 467 -8.62 9.01 -3.60
C PRO A 467 -10.07 8.59 -3.83
N ALA A 468 -10.34 7.29 -4.06
CA ALA A 468 -11.70 6.81 -4.30
C ALA A 468 -12.58 6.88 -3.03
N THR A 469 -12.02 6.49 -1.86
CA THR A 469 -12.75 6.63 -0.58
C THR A 469 -12.83 8.08 -0.14
N MET A 470 -11.82 8.90 -0.42
CA MET A 470 -11.89 10.33 -0.20
C MET A 470 -13.01 10.97 -1.03
N ALA A 471 -13.14 10.64 -2.31
CA ALA A 471 -14.20 11.16 -3.17
C ALA A 471 -15.60 10.80 -2.65
N ARG A 472 -15.82 9.55 -2.17
CA ARG A 472 -17.06 9.12 -1.51
C ARG A 472 -17.36 9.95 -0.26
N ASP A 473 -16.35 10.16 0.58
CA ASP A 473 -16.51 10.88 1.83
C ASP A 473 -16.76 12.38 1.59
N ILE A 474 -16.14 12.94 0.54
CA ILE A 474 -16.42 14.31 0.08
C ILE A 474 -17.88 14.45 -0.35
N GLU A 475 -18.41 13.50 -1.15
CA GLU A 475 -19.82 13.51 -1.55
C GLU A 475 -20.75 13.56 -0.34
N ILE A 476 -20.48 12.73 0.70
CA ILE A 476 -21.26 12.77 1.95
C ILE A 476 -21.19 14.16 2.60
N LEU A 477 -20.00 14.75 2.72
CA LEU A 477 -19.81 16.06 3.34
C LEU A 477 -20.52 17.19 2.57
N THR A 478 -20.64 17.08 1.22
CA THR A 478 -21.37 18.08 0.43
C THR A 478 -22.86 18.11 0.77
N HIS A 479 -23.46 16.97 1.11
CA HIS A 479 -24.86 16.91 1.58
C HIS A 479 -25.05 17.61 2.94
N TYR A 480 -23.99 17.82 3.70
CA TYR A 480 -24.00 18.57 4.97
C TYR A 480 -23.57 20.04 4.81
N GLY A 481 -23.52 20.56 3.57
CA GLY A 481 -23.27 21.97 3.30
C GLY A 481 -21.78 22.34 3.26
N TYR A 482 -20.92 21.40 2.91
CA TYR A 482 -19.52 21.67 2.60
C TYR A 482 -19.30 21.66 1.08
N GLU A 483 -18.47 22.57 0.59
CA GLU A 483 -18.09 22.65 -0.81
C GLU A 483 -16.62 22.28 -0.97
N LEU A 484 -16.34 21.39 -1.92
CA LEU A 484 -14.99 21.10 -2.34
C LEU A 484 -14.39 22.32 -3.04
N GLN A 485 -13.25 22.80 -2.56
CA GLN A 485 -12.55 23.96 -3.10
C GLN A 485 -11.40 23.57 -4.01
N GLU A 486 -10.59 22.63 -3.57
CA GLU A 486 -9.38 22.21 -4.26
C GLU A 486 -8.95 20.81 -3.81
N VAL A 487 -8.36 20.04 -4.72
CA VAL A 487 -7.70 18.75 -4.40
C VAL A 487 -6.28 18.80 -4.95
N GLN A 488 -5.30 18.57 -4.09
CA GLN A 488 -3.89 18.49 -4.46
C GLN A 488 -3.40 17.05 -4.36
N PRO A 489 -3.19 16.34 -5.50
CA PRO A 489 -2.49 15.06 -5.51
C PRO A 489 -1.01 15.25 -5.17
N VAL A 490 -0.45 14.30 -4.44
CA VAL A 490 0.97 14.25 -4.06
C VAL A 490 1.52 12.85 -4.35
N ASP A 491 2.62 12.78 -5.08
CA ASP A 491 3.29 11.52 -5.37
C ASP A 491 4.23 11.12 -4.23
N MET A 492 3.66 10.48 -3.21
CA MET A 492 4.40 9.89 -2.10
C MET A 492 5.19 8.64 -2.50
N PHE A 493 4.79 7.99 -3.60
CA PHE A 493 5.31 6.68 -4.02
C PHE A 493 5.64 6.65 -5.51
N PRO A 494 6.68 7.39 -5.96
CA PRO A 494 7.17 7.30 -7.33
C PRO A 494 7.36 5.85 -7.80
N MET A 495 7.23 5.61 -9.09
CA MET A 495 7.31 4.28 -9.75
C MET A 495 6.17 3.33 -9.43
N THR A 496 5.21 3.71 -8.56
CA THR A 496 4.03 2.92 -8.22
C THR A 496 2.74 3.59 -8.68
N SER A 497 1.65 2.84 -8.77
CA SER A 497 0.32 3.36 -9.11
C SER A 497 -0.38 4.10 -7.95
N HIS A 498 0.25 4.15 -6.77
CA HIS A 498 -0.30 4.85 -5.62
C HIS A 498 -0.15 6.36 -5.75
N VAL A 499 -1.15 7.09 -5.28
CA VAL A 499 -1.15 8.55 -5.16
C VAL A 499 -1.86 8.91 -3.86
N GLU A 500 -1.31 9.87 -3.15
CA GLU A 500 -1.99 10.54 -2.04
C GLU A 500 -2.59 11.86 -2.51
N ALA A 501 -3.58 12.35 -1.81
CA ALA A 501 -4.21 13.61 -2.13
C ALA A 501 -4.65 14.34 -0.86
N VAL A 502 -4.61 15.68 -0.93
CA VAL A 502 -5.15 16.56 0.11
C VAL A 502 -6.30 17.34 -0.49
N ALA A 503 -7.49 17.26 0.12
CA ALA A 503 -8.67 18.01 -0.28
C ALA A 503 -8.99 19.09 0.74
N LEU A 504 -9.41 20.26 0.26
CA LEU A 504 -9.96 21.36 1.05
C LEU A 504 -11.46 21.46 0.84
N LEU A 505 -12.22 21.34 1.91
CA LEU A 505 -13.65 21.66 1.91
C LEU A 505 -13.90 22.88 2.81
N LYS A 506 -14.82 23.76 2.40
CA LYS A 506 -15.28 24.89 3.21
C LYS A 506 -16.78 24.80 3.45
N LYS A 507 -17.21 25.26 4.61
CA LYS A 507 -18.62 25.36 4.90
C LYS A 507 -19.26 26.42 3.98
N TYR A 508 -20.34 26.04 3.31
CA TYR A 508 -21.13 26.98 2.50
C TYR A 508 -21.83 27.97 3.41
N VAL A 509 -21.52 29.25 3.25
CA VAL A 509 -22.23 30.35 3.91
C VAL A 509 -23.27 30.86 2.93
N ARG A 510 -24.58 30.60 3.20
CA ARG A 510 -25.63 31.28 2.46
C ARG A 510 -25.50 32.77 2.74
N VAL A 511 -25.12 33.52 1.74
CA VAL A 511 -25.15 35.01 1.75
C VAL A 511 -26.60 35.48 1.62
#